data_b79fd15dc6f899c61ff137a848c8ae0e
#
_entry.id   b79fd15dc6f899c61ff137a848c8ae0e
#
_cell.length_a   1.000
_cell.length_b   1.000
_cell.length_c   1.000
_cell.angle_alpha   90.00
_cell.angle_beta   90.00
_cell.angle_gamma   90.00
#
_symmetry.space_group_name_H-M   'P 1'
#
loop_
_entity.id
_entity.type
_entity.pdbx_description
1 polymer ?
#
loop_
_entity_poly.entity_id
_entity_poly.type
_entity_poly.pdbx_seq_one_letter_code
_entity_poly.pdbx_strand_id
1 'polypeptide(L)'
;MTGMPETTIIKYRGLEVRVSDHAHDGILGILNRAVQGSEGGMRFQLQNIEERIKEYGNRIRFVSLYKNNKITGTVGACFRVSGRGALCYPTTHIRYLAFQSVYQSDMNRKGEKKDYIHHEHDDSFKQRTLEIFSKPYLLDLPEVFETGKHIMYAFIESMNERSKNLVHKAGYEYIRSFLTLAFSRFNPKPDKRVSKLSEEEKPVMKKLLSDFYRDYSFFTAEHAFDKNRYYVMREGNEIIAGVCAIPSAYKIYNIPGVWGWVMMKVLPGTPFFKRLFSPEEFRYLVFDAIYCRKGKEKVLAGLFETACAMEGFNTGLTWLDDRSTLYDKIRTVVKMGALNRMLNAKPGLVYSKFINLSDEEKDRFYDVPAYISGFDFS
;
A
#
# COMPACT_ATOMS: atom_id res chain seq x y z
N MET A 1 -7.62 2.42 26.40
CA MET A 1 -8.10 1.14 25.84
C MET A 1 -7.04 0.11 26.17
N THR A 2 -7.32 -0.80 27.08
CA THR A 2 -6.43 -1.93 27.38
C THR A 2 -6.50 -2.88 26.20
N GLY A 3 -5.49 -2.87 25.33
CA GLY A 3 -5.38 -3.82 24.23
C GLY A 3 -5.36 -5.25 24.76
N MET A 4 -5.85 -6.22 23.96
CA MET A 4 -5.65 -7.62 24.30
C MET A 4 -4.16 -7.93 24.41
N PRO A 5 -3.74 -8.71 25.41
CA PRO A 5 -2.36 -9.15 25.50
C PRO A 5 -1.99 -9.96 24.25
N GLU A 6 -0.73 -9.85 23.81
CA GLU A 6 -0.21 -10.68 22.72
C GLU A 6 -0.56 -12.16 22.95
N THR A 7 -1.14 -12.81 21.96
CA THR A 7 -1.47 -14.24 22.00
C THR A 7 -0.42 -15.04 21.26
N THR A 8 0.23 -15.98 21.93
CA THR A 8 1.17 -16.91 21.29
C THR A 8 0.38 -17.99 20.57
N ILE A 9 0.53 -18.04 19.22
CA ILE A 9 -0.13 -19.07 18.39
C ILE A 9 0.77 -20.25 18.07
N ILE A 10 2.09 -20.02 17.97
CA ILE A 10 3.07 -21.08 17.73
C ILE A 10 4.24 -20.89 18.69
N LYS A 11 4.67 -22.00 19.31
CA LYS A 11 5.87 -22.02 20.16
C LYS A 11 6.72 -23.24 19.84
N TYR A 12 8.02 -23.01 19.61
CA TYR A 12 8.97 -24.09 19.32
C TYR A 12 10.41 -23.66 19.67
N ARG A 13 11.06 -24.34 20.61
CA ARG A 13 12.50 -24.19 20.95
C ARG A 13 13.00 -22.72 21.00
N GLY A 14 12.30 -21.86 21.76
CA GLY A 14 12.68 -20.45 21.90
C GLY A 14 12.26 -19.56 20.73
N LEU A 15 11.60 -20.13 19.71
CA LEU A 15 10.89 -19.39 18.65
C LEU A 15 9.40 -19.34 19.01
N GLU A 16 8.80 -18.16 18.85
CA GLU A 16 7.37 -17.95 19.07
C GLU A 16 6.79 -17.08 17.97
N VAL A 17 5.57 -17.40 17.54
CA VAL A 17 4.76 -16.51 16.72
C VAL A 17 3.62 -16.00 17.58
N ARG A 18 3.53 -14.68 17.69
CA ARG A 18 2.51 -14.01 18.49
C ARG A 18 1.65 -13.11 17.60
N VAL A 19 0.38 -12.98 17.97
CA VAL A 19 -0.57 -12.04 17.33
C VAL A 19 -0.95 -10.99 18.34
N SER A 20 -0.98 -9.72 17.92
CA SER A 20 -1.47 -8.61 18.70
C SER A 20 -2.43 -7.73 17.87
N ASP A 21 -3.39 -7.09 18.54
CA ASP A 21 -4.36 -6.17 17.94
C ASP A 21 -3.85 -4.71 17.83
N HIS A 22 -2.62 -4.46 18.29
CA HIS A 22 -1.99 -3.15 18.25
C HIS A 22 -0.47 -3.27 18.04
N ALA A 23 0.12 -2.19 17.55
CA ALA A 23 1.57 -2.08 17.42
C ALA A 23 2.18 -1.56 18.74
N HIS A 24 2.63 -2.46 19.60
CA HIS A 24 3.39 -2.09 20.80
C HIS A 24 4.81 -1.58 20.43
N ASP A 25 5.54 -1.04 21.40
CA ASP A 25 6.85 -0.40 21.19
C ASP A 25 7.87 -1.29 20.46
N GLY A 26 7.85 -2.60 20.71
CA GLY A 26 8.72 -3.56 20.02
C GLY A 26 8.43 -3.64 18.52
N ILE A 27 7.15 -3.68 18.13
CA ILE A 27 6.71 -3.66 16.73
C ILE A 27 7.05 -2.33 16.09
N LEU A 28 6.66 -1.21 16.72
CA LEU A 28 6.97 0.14 16.24
C LEU A 28 8.48 0.35 16.08
N GLY A 29 9.29 -0.17 17.03
CA GLY A 29 10.74 -0.11 16.97
C GLY A 29 11.36 -0.83 15.76
N ILE A 30 10.74 -1.92 15.27
CA ILE A 30 11.15 -2.59 14.03
C ILE A 30 10.67 -1.79 12.81
N LEU A 31 9.41 -1.41 12.78
CA LEU A 31 8.79 -0.74 11.64
C LEU A 31 9.42 0.62 11.37
N ASN A 32 9.68 1.41 12.40
CA ASN A 32 10.32 2.74 12.30
C ASN A 32 11.78 2.69 11.83
N ARG A 33 12.43 1.54 11.87
CA ARG A 33 13.80 1.33 11.36
C ARG A 33 13.83 0.57 10.04
N ALA A 34 12.70 0.05 9.59
CA ALA A 34 12.63 -0.76 8.38
C ALA A 34 12.88 0.09 7.13
N VAL A 35 13.92 -0.25 6.39
CA VAL A 35 14.15 0.26 5.04
C VAL A 35 13.48 -0.68 4.06
N GLN A 36 12.47 -0.18 3.38
CA GLN A 36 11.71 -0.91 2.37
C GLN A 36 12.37 -0.83 0.99
N GLY A 37 11.88 -1.65 0.06
CA GLY A 37 12.41 -1.77 -1.29
C GLY A 37 13.46 -2.88 -1.42
N SER A 38 13.69 -3.32 -2.65
CA SER A 38 14.61 -4.40 -3.00
C SER A 38 15.96 -3.89 -3.50
N GLU A 39 16.94 -4.76 -3.57
CA GLU A 39 18.18 -4.47 -4.26
C GLU A 39 17.91 -4.22 -5.75
N GLY A 40 18.46 -3.12 -6.29
CA GLY A 40 18.15 -2.66 -7.65
C GLY A 40 16.85 -1.87 -7.78
N GLY A 41 16.05 -1.72 -6.73
CA GLY A 41 14.87 -0.88 -6.63
C GLY A 41 15.08 0.39 -5.78
N MET A 42 14.02 1.17 -5.63
CA MET A 42 14.02 2.31 -4.70
C MET A 42 14.06 1.80 -3.26
N ARG A 43 14.97 2.36 -2.44
CA ARG A 43 15.04 2.06 -1.00
C ARG A 43 14.59 3.27 -0.19
N PHE A 44 13.60 3.06 0.66
CA PHE A 44 12.96 4.13 1.42
C PHE A 44 12.46 3.66 2.78
N GLN A 45 12.18 4.61 3.64
CA GLN A 45 11.59 4.40 4.95
C GLN A 45 10.33 5.27 5.06
N LEU A 46 9.24 4.66 5.51
CA LEU A 46 8.00 5.37 5.85
C LEU A 46 8.22 6.25 7.09
N GLN A 47 7.73 7.50 7.06
CA GLN A 47 7.91 8.42 8.19
C GLN A 47 6.71 8.41 9.16
N ASN A 48 5.49 8.28 8.68
CA ASN A 48 4.27 8.43 9.48
C ASN A 48 3.58 7.10 9.80
N ILE A 49 4.38 6.04 10.03
CA ILE A 49 3.86 4.68 10.12
C ILE A 49 2.92 4.49 11.32
N GLU A 50 3.25 5.07 12.47
CA GLU A 50 2.43 4.95 13.68
C GLU A 50 1.06 5.61 13.52
N GLU A 51 1.01 6.81 12.90
CA GLU A 51 -0.25 7.49 12.61
C GLU A 51 -1.12 6.65 11.68
N ARG A 52 -0.52 6.03 10.66
CA ARG A 52 -1.25 5.15 9.72
C ARG A 52 -1.78 3.91 10.39
N ILE A 53 -1.01 3.28 11.26
CA ILE A 53 -1.46 2.11 12.02
C ILE A 53 -2.68 2.47 12.87
N LYS A 54 -2.67 3.62 13.53
CA LYS A 54 -3.81 4.09 14.34
C LYS A 54 -5.09 4.29 13.53
N GLU A 55 -4.98 4.66 12.25
CA GLU A 55 -6.15 4.84 11.36
C GLU A 55 -6.87 3.53 11.03
N TYR A 56 -6.22 2.37 11.15
CA TYR A 56 -6.89 1.06 11.00
C TYR A 56 -7.76 0.68 12.22
N GLY A 57 -7.52 1.28 13.39
CA GLY A 57 -8.26 0.94 14.62
C GLY A 57 -8.14 -0.55 14.98
N ASN A 58 -9.26 -1.22 15.19
CA ASN A 58 -9.32 -2.65 15.51
C ASN A 58 -9.22 -3.59 14.31
N ARG A 59 -9.04 -3.06 13.11
CA ARG A 59 -8.99 -3.82 11.84
C ARG A 59 -7.58 -4.20 11.41
N ILE A 60 -6.60 -4.07 12.29
CA ILE A 60 -5.23 -4.53 12.04
C ILE A 60 -4.83 -5.57 13.07
N ARG A 61 -4.08 -6.57 12.64
CA ARG A 61 -3.37 -7.51 13.52
C ARG A 61 -1.91 -7.56 13.11
N PHE A 62 -1.04 -7.68 14.09
CA PHE A 62 0.38 -7.88 13.86
C PHE A 62 0.75 -9.32 14.20
N VAL A 63 1.31 -10.02 13.21
CA VAL A 63 1.93 -11.32 13.40
C VAL A 63 3.42 -11.09 13.60
N SER A 64 3.92 -11.38 14.79
CA SER A 64 5.29 -11.09 15.18
C SER A 64 6.07 -12.35 15.51
N LEU A 65 7.30 -12.44 15.00
CA LEU A 65 8.22 -13.52 15.25
C LEU A 65 9.17 -13.14 16.39
N TYR A 66 9.24 -13.98 17.40
CA TYR A 66 10.13 -13.86 18.54
C TYR A 66 11.19 -14.97 18.56
N LYS A 67 12.40 -14.62 18.96
CA LYS A 67 13.47 -15.57 19.29
C LYS A 67 13.99 -15.25 20.69
N ASN A 68 13.91 -16.23 21.61
CA ASN A 68 14.30 -16.04 23.01
C ASN A 68 13.67 -14.77 23.62
N ASN A 69 12.38 -14.63 23.45
CA ASN A 69 11.55 -13.49 23.90
C ASN A 69 11.95 -12.10 23.33
N LYS A 70 12.76 -12.07 22.25
CA LYS A 70 13.09 -10.83 21.52
C LYS A 70 12.40 -10.85 20.17
N ILE A 71 11.68 -9.78 19.85
CA ILE A 71 11.01 -9.63 18.54
C ILE A 71 12.06 -9.53 17.44
N THR A 72 11.91 -10.32 16.38
CA THR A 72 12.89 -10.41 15.27
C THR A 72 12.29 -10.01 13.93
N GLY A 73 10.96 -10.03 13.82
CA GLY A 73 10.23 -9.63 12.63
C GLY A 73 8.77 -9.45 12.94
N THR A 74 8.09 -8.71 12.08
CA THR A 74 6.65 -8.47 12.17
C THR A 74 6.05 -8.28 10.78
N VAL A 75 4.75 -8.53 10.68
CA VAL A 75 3.92 -8.23 9.51
C VAL A 75 2.54 -7.84 9.97
N GLY A 76 1.94 -6.84 9.30
CA GLY A 76 0.57 -6.41 9.55
C GLY A 76 -0.42 -7.08 8.61
N ALA A 77 -1.56 -7.49 9.14
CA ALA A 77 -2.74 -8.00 8.45
C ALA A 77 -3.87 -6.99 8.63
N CYS A 78 -4.20 -6.24 7.58
CA CYS A 78 -5.18 -5.16 7.59
C CYS A 78 -6.49 -5.66 6.97
N PHE A 79 -7.52 -5.81 7.80
CA PHE A 79 -8.84 -6.27 7.38
C PHE A 79 -9.68 -5.15 6.81
N ARG A 80 -10.46 -5.48 5.77
CA ARG A 80 -11.51 -4.62 5.20
C ARG A 80 -12.49 -5.44 4.39
N VAL A 81 -13.67 -4.89 4.13
CA VAL A 81 -14.54 -5.40 3.07
C VAL A 81 -14.27 -4.59 1.83
N SER A 82 -13.92 -5.24 0.73
CA SER A 82 -13.56 -4.56 -0.51
C SER A 82 -14.26 -5.14 -1.74
N GLY A 83 -14.31 -4.35 -2.81
CA GLY A 83 -15.03 -4.68 -4.03
C GLY A 83 -16.51 -4.28 -4.02
N ARG A 84 -17.24 -4.62 -5.09
CA ARG A 84 -18.67 -4.36 -5.26
C ARG A 84 -19.37 -5.54 -5.93
N GLY A 85 -20.67 -5.73 -5.60
CA GLY A 85 -21.48 -6.78 -6.23
C GLY A 85 -20.81 -8.15 -6.12
N ALA A 86 -20.59 -8.80 -7.25
CA ALA A 86 -19.97 -10.12 -7.32
C ALA A 86 -18.47 -10.15 -6.95
N LEU A 87 -17.82 -9.00 -6.77
CA LEU A 87 -16.42 -8.86 -6.34
C LEU A 87 -16.31 -8.42 -4.88
N CYS A 88 -17.43 -8.34 -4.13
CA CYS A 88 -17.45 -7.87 -2.74
C CYS A 88 -17.16 -9.02 -1.77
N TYR A 89 -15.99 -8.96 -1.14
CA TYR A 89 -15.55 -9.98 -0.19
C TYR A 89 -14.87 -9.36 1.04
N PRO A 90 -14.91 -10.06 2.19
CA PRO A 90 -13.96 -9.81 3.26
C PRO A 90 -12.54 -10.03 2.74
N THR A 91 -11.67 -9.05 2.96
CA THR A 91 -10.27 -9.09 2.47
C THR A 91 -9.29 -8.75 3.58
N THR A 92 -8.09 -9.32 3.51
CA THR A 92 -6.97 -8.96 4.39
C THR A 92 -5.77 -8.57 3.55
N HIS A 93 -5.36 -7.31 3.65
CA HIS A 93 -4.14 -6.81 3.05
C HIS A 93 -2.94 -7.10 3.94
N ILE A 94 -1.97 -7.84 3.42
CA ILE A 94 -0.71 -8.13 4.11
C ILE A 94 0.31 -7.03 3.80
N ARG A 95 0.70 -6.29 4.84
CA ARG A 95 1.66 -5.17 4.72
C ARG A 95 2.57 -5.07 5.95
N TYR A 96 3.41 -4.06 6.03
CA TYR A 96 4.33 -3.81 7.15
C TYR A 96 5.30 -4.98 7.45
N LEU A 97 5.67 -5.75 6.41
CA LEU A 97 6.66 -6.81 6.58
C LEU A 97 8.03 -6.20 6.90
N ALA A 98 8.54 -6.46 8.08
CA ALA A 98 9.82 -5.96 8.53
C ALA A 98 10.54 -6.96 9.42
N PHE A 99 11.87 -7.00 9.30
CA PHE A 99 12.75 -7.83 10.13
C PHE A 99 13.87 -6.99 10.72
N GLN A 100 14.41 -7.39 11.86
CA GLN A 100 15.61 -6.75 12.40
C GLN A 100 16.80 -6.90 11.44
N SER A 101 17.64 -5.87 11.32
CA SER A 101 18.75 -5.78 10.37
C SER A 101 19.79 -6.92 10.52
N VAL A 102 20.01 -7.43 11.73
CA VAL A 102 20.92 -8.57 12.00
C VAL A 102 20.45 -9.83 11.26
N TYR A 103 19.15 -10.05 11.20
CA TYR A 103 18.57 -11.18 10.47
C TYR A 103 18.52 -10.95 8.95
N GLN A 104 18.50 -9.69 8.51
CA GLN A 104 18.63 -9.34 7.09
C GLN A 104 20.04 -9.61 6.56
N SER A 105 21.08 -9.32 7.35
CA SER A 105 22.48 -9.58 6.97
C SER A 105 22.80 -11.07 6.89
N ASP A 106 22.30 -11.88 7.81
CA ASP A 106 22.51 -13.34 7.80
C ASP A 106 21.78 -14.03 6.65
N MET A 107 20.66 -13.47 6.21
CA MET A 107 19.92 -13.97 5.04
C MET A 107 20.57 -13.55 3.71
N ASN A 108 21.28 -12.43 3.66
CA ASN A 108 22.05 -11.98 2.50
C ASN A 108 23.40 -12.73 2.35
N ARG A 109 23.97 -13.23 3.46
CA ARG A 109 25.19 -14.06 3.46
C ARG A 109 25.00 -15.50 2.97
N LYS A 110 23.79 -15.96 2.77
CA LYS A 110 23.48 -17.31 2.25
C LYS A 110 23.79 -17.54 0.76
N GLY A 111 24.46 -16.63 0.09
CA GLY A 111 25.13 -16.90 -1.20
C GLY A 111 26.40 -17.76 -1.06
N GLU A 112 27.01 -17.85 0.10
CA GLU A 112 28.10 -18.77 0.41
C GLU A 112 27.52 -20.02 1.06
N LYS A 113 27.63 -21.16 0.36
CA LYS A 113 27.28 -22.48 0.87
C LYS A 113 28.04 -22.77 2.17
N LYS A 114 27.37 -22.53 3.31
CA LYS A 114 27.68 -23.27 4.54
C LYS A 114 26.62 -24.35 4.66
N ASP A 115 27.07 -25.59 4.70
CA ASP A 115 26.25 -26.77 4.98
C ASP A 115 25.55 -26.60 6.32
N TYR A 116 24.34 -26.04 6.26
CA TYR A 116 23.40 -26.10 7.37
C TYR A 116 22.80 -27.52 7.32
N ILE A 117 23.05 -28.29 8.32
CA ILE A 117 22.28 -29.51 8.62
C ILE A 117 20.82 -29.10 8.66
N HIS A 118 20.07 -29.43 7.60
CA HIS A 118 18.63 -29.26 7.54
C HIS A 118 18.00 -30.17 8.60
N HIS A 119 17.65 -29.60 9.76
CA HIS A 119 16.79 -30.28 10.69
C HIS A 119 15.36 -30.23 10.13
N GLU A 120 14.76 -31.39 9.84
CA GLU A 120 13.35 -31.56 9.42
C GLU A 120 12.35 -30.78 10.29
N HIS A 121 12.73 -30.49 11.54
CA HIS A 121 11.94 -29.72 12.49
C HIS A 121 11.91 -28.20 12.27
N ASP A 122 12.86 -27.63 11.54
CA ASP A 122 12.90 -26.19 11.24
C ASP A 122 11.91 -25.86 10.09
N ASP A 123 11.70 -26.83 9.20
CA ASP A 123 10.70 -26.73 8.14
C ASP A 123 9.26 -26.76 8.69
N SER A 124 9.02 -27.53 9.77
CA SER A 124 7.71 -27.60 10.44
C SER A 124 7.31 -26.25 11.06
N PHE A 125 8.20 -25.53 11.74
CA PHE A 125 7.90 -24.21 12.31
C PHE A 125 7.64 -23.18 11.23
N LYS A 126 8.45 -23.18 10.16
CA LYS A 126 8.31 -22.29 9.01
C LYS A 126 6.99 -22.55 8.28
N GLN A 127 6.64 -23.82 8.05
CA GLN A 127 5.40 -24.20 7.42
C GLN A 127 4.20 -23.75 8.24
N ARG A 128 4.19 -23.99 9.54
CA ARG A 128 3.13 -23.49 10.45
C ARG A 128 3.01 -21.97 10.44
N THR A 129 4.13 -21.26 10.38
CA THR A 129 4.11 -19.79 10.27
C THR A 129 3.49 -19.34 8.94
N LEU A 130 3.77 -20.04 7.83
CA LEU A 130 3.16 -19.76 6.53
C LEU A 130 1.66 -20.09 6.52
N GLU A 131 1.23 -21.09 7.28
CA GLU A 131 -0.20 -21.43 7.41
C GLU A 131 -1.04 -20.29 7.99
N ILE A 132 -0.48 -19.44 8.85
CA ILE A 132 -1.18 -18.26 9.38
C ILE A 132 -1.64 -17.35 8.25
N PHE A 133 -0.79 -17.18 7.20
CA PHE A 133 -1.14 -16.42 5.99
C PHE A 133 -2.06 -17.17 5.03
N SER A 134 -2.52 -18.35 5.41
CA SER A 134 -3.49 -19.16 4.68
C SER A 134 -4.80 -19.33 5.45
N LYS A 135 -4.79 -18.99 6.74
CA LYS A 135 -5.89 -19.23 7.67
C LYS A 135 -6.23 -17.92 8.41
N PRO A 136 -6.88 -16.95 7.74
CA PRO A 136 -7.11 -15.61 8.30
C PRO A 136 -7.92 -15.63 9.59
N TYR A 137 -8.73 -16.66 9.86
CA TYR A 137 -9.47 -16.82 11.11
C TYR A 137 -8.56 -16.97 12.34
N LEU A 138 -7.30 -17.41 12.16
CA LEU A 138 -6.33 -17.47 13.25
C LEU A 138 -5.85 -16.08 13.72
N LEU A 139 -6.16 -15.04 12.96
CA LEU A 139 -5.78 -13.67 13.27
C LEU A 139 -6.80 -12.96 14.17
N ASP A 140 -7.91 -13.63 14.51
CA ASP A 140 -9.00 -13.04 15.30
C ASP A 140 -9.44 -11.65 14.75
N LEU A 141 -9.58 -11.57 13.44
CA LEU A 141 -10.07 -10.39 12.74
C LEU A 141 -11.60 -10.36 12.76
N PRO A 142 -12.22 -9.17 12.85
CA PRO A 142 -13.68 -9.05 12.76
C PRO A 142 -14.22 -9.68 11.47
N GLU A 143 -15.37 -10.33 11.56
CA GLU A 143 -16.08 -10.90 10.39
C GLU A 143 -15.31 -11.95 9.58
N VAL A 144 -14.22 -12.51 10.13
CA VAL A 144 -13.42 -13.56 9.49
C VAL A 144 -13.67 -14.89 10.15
N PHE A 145 -14.28 -15.84 9.41
CA PHE A 145 -14.67 -17.16 9.90
C PHE A 145 -13.97 -18.26 9.10
N GLU A 146 -13.72 -19.40 9.72
CA GLU A 146 -13.04 -20.53 9.08
C GLU A 146 -13.74 -21.02 7.80
N THR A 147 -15.05 -21.07 7.81
CA THR A 147 -15.88 -21.52 6.67
C THR A 147 -16.26 -20.38 5.73
N GLY A 148 -15.91 -19.15 6.05
CA GLY A 148 -16.26 -17.96 5.29
C GLY A 148 -15.41 -17.81 4.04
N LYS A 149 -15.98 -17.19 2.98
CA LYS A 149 -15.22 -16.74 1.83
C LYS A 149 -14.33 -15.57 2.23
N HIS A 150 -13.05 -15.62 1.84
CA HIS A 150 -12.09 -14.59 2.20
C HIS A 150 -10.99 -14.46 1.14
N ILE A 151 -10.41 -13.27 1.00
CA ILE A 151 -9.28 -13.03 0.11
C ILE A 151 -8.15 -12.37 0.91
N MET A 152 -6.99 -13.00 0.92
CA MET A 152 -5.76 -12.36 1.41
C MET A 152 -4.97 -11.84 0.21
N TYR A 153 -4.43 -10.62 0.30
CA TYR A 153 -3.64 -10.06 -0.79
C TYR A 153 -2.45 -9.23 -0.29
N ALA A 154 -1.46 -9.10 -1.15
CA ALA A 154 -0.25 -8.33 -0.88
C ALA A 154 0.20 -7.57 -2.12
N PHE A 155 0.79 -6.38 -1.93
CA PHE A 155 1.47 -5.63 -2.97
C PHE A 155 2.97 -5.87 -2.86
N ILE A 156 3.59 -6.32 -3.96
CA ILE A 156 5.00 -6.71 -3.99
C ILE A 156 5.70 -6.02 -5.15
N GLU A 157 6.83 -5.38 -4.90
CA GLU A 157 7.68 -4.84 -5.96
C GLU A 157 8.16 -5.96 -6.89
N SER A 158 8.09 -5.76 -8.22
CA SER A 158 8.42 -6.79 -9.21
C SER A 158 9.85 -7.35 -9.08
N MET A 159 10.78 -6.55 -8.54
CA MET A 159 12.17 -6.95 -8.31
C MET A 159 12.39 -7.69 -6.98
N ASN A 160 11.37 -7.77 -6.12
CA ASN A 160 11.49 -8.40 -4.81
C ASN A 160 11.26 -9.91 -4.87
N GLU A 161 12.26 -10.64 -5.41
CA GLU A 161 12.21 -12.11 -5.55
C GLU A 161 11.94 -12.83 -4.23
N ARG A 162 12.45 -12.28 -3.13
CA ARG A 162 12.30 -12.86 -1.81
C ARG A 162 10.84 -12.84 -1.35
N SER A 163 10.17 -11.68 -1.48
CA SER A 163 8.75 -11.57 -1.13
C SER A 163 7.88 -12.38 -2.07
N LYS A 164 8.21 -12.43 -3.38
CA LYS A 164 7.51 -13.28 -4.36
C LYS A 164 7.60 -14.75 -3.97
N ASN A 165 8.79 -15.25 -3.65
CA ASN A 165 8.99 -16.63 -3.21
C ASN A 165 8.24 -16.94 -1.90
N LEU A 166 8.15 -15.96 -0.98
CA LEU A 166 7.42 -16.15 0.27
C LEU A 166 5.92 -16.33 0.04
N VAL A 167 5.31 -15.43 -0.75
CA VAL A 167 3.86 -15.49 -1.03
C VAL A 167 3.50 -16.70 -1.90
N HIS A 168 4.35 -17.10 -2.86
CA HIS A 168 4.14 -18.34 -3.61
C HIS A 168 4.13 -19.57 -2.70
N LYS A 169 5.06 -19.65 -1.72
CA LYS A 169 5.06 -20.74 -0.73
C LYS A 169 3.84 -20.72 0.19
N ALA A 170 3.24 -19.54 0.42
CA ALA A 170 1.99 -19.41 1.14
C ALA A 170 0.75 -19.66 0.27
N GLY A 171 0.93 -19.98 -1.02
CA GLY A 171 -0.14 -20.30 -1.97
C GLY A 171 -0.88 -19.08 -2.51
N TYR A 172 -0.20 -17.94 -2.63
CA TYR A 172 -0.72 -16.77 -3.33
C TYR A 172 -0.40 -16.85 -4.81
N GLU A 173 -1.30 -16.32 -5.61
CA GLU A 173 -1.21 -16.27 -7.06
C GLU A 173 -1.09 -14.83 -7.53
N TYR A 174 -0.33 -14.60 -8.60
CA TYR A 174 -0.24 -13.30 -9.26
C TYR A 174 -1.56 -13.01 -9.98
N ILE A 175 -2.10 -11.79 -9.78
CA ILE A 175 -3.36 -11.35 -10.40
C ILE A 175 -3.12 -10.23 -11.39
N ARG A 176 -2.51 -9.12 -10.94
CA ARG A 176 -2.40 -7.87 -11.70
C ARG A 176 -1.09 -7.16 -11.40
N SER A 177 -0.73 -6.23 -12.26
CA SER A 177 0.34 -5.26 -12.02
C SER A 177 -0.20 -3.84 -11.94
N PHE A 178 0.57 -2.97 -11.30
CA PHE A 178 0.25 -1.56 -11.17
C PHE A 178 1.49 -0.69 -11.28
N LEU A 179 1.30 0.56 -11.66
CA LEU A 179 2.37 1.53 -11.80
C LEU A 179 2.16 2.75 -10.90
N THR A 180 3.26 3.31 -10.43
CA THR A 180 3.28 4.57 -9.70
C THR A 180 3.30 5.72 -10.71
N LEU A 181 2.37 6.65 -10.59
CA LEU A 181 2.35 7.90 -11.32
C LEU A 181 2.64 9.06 -10.35
N ALA A 182 3.51 9.99 -10.77
CA ALA A 182 3.91 11.12 -9.96
C ALA A 182 3.45 12.45 -10.58
N PHE A 183 2.56 13.12 -9.90
CA PHE A 183 2.20 14.50 -10.21
C PHE A 183 3.20 15.46 -9.58
N SER A 184 3.59 16.53 -10.31
CA SER A 184 4.46 17.56 -9.72
C SER A 184 4.28 18.93 -10.34
N ARG A 185 4.34 19.97 -9.48
CA ARG A 185 4.36 21.39 -9.86
C ARG A 185 5.33 22.16 -8.97
N PHE A 186 6.13 23.03 -9.58
CA PHE A 186 7.05 23.89 -8.82
C PHE A 186 6.32 24.96 -8.00
N ASN A 187 5.22 25.46 -8.54
CA ASN A 187 4.39 26.44 -7.90
C ASN A 187 2.91 26.12 -8.18
N PRO A 188 2.33 25.18 -7.44
CA PRO A 188 0.96 24.74 -7.66
C PRO A 188 -0.01 25.90 -7.38
N LYS A 189 -0.99 26.06 -8.26
CA LYS A 189 -2.00 27.11 -8.18
C LYS A 189 -3.39 26.53 -7.93
N PRO A 190 -4.19 27.15 -7.05
CA PRO A 190 -5.56 26.71 -6.83
C PRO A 190 -6.47 27.10 -7.99
N ASP A 191 -7.37 26.18 -8.37
CA ASP A 191 -8.48 26.43 -9.28
C ASP A 191 -9.75 26.68 -8.45
N LYS A 192 -10.44 27.80 -8.72
CA LYS A 192 -11.64 28.21 -7.97
C LYS A 192 -12.82 27.23 -8.06
N ARG A 193 -12.80 26.33 -9.06
CA ARG A 193 -13.81 25.26 -9.22
C ARG A 193 -13.61 24.08 -8.27
N VAL A 194 -12.47 24.04 -7.56
CA VAL A 194 -12.12 22.97 -6.63
C VAL A 194 -12.36 23.44 -5.20
N SER A 195 -13.01 22.60 -4.43
CA SER A 195 -13.19 22.79 -2.99
C SER A 195 -13.13 21.45 -2.26
N LYS A 196 -13.04 21.49 -0.94
CA LYS A 196 -13.25 20.28 -0.12
C LYS A 196 -14.71 19.82 -0.25
N LEU A 197 -14.90 18.50 -0.20
CA LEU A 197 -16.22 17.87 -0.17
C LEU A 197 -16.93 18.24 1.15
N SER A 198 -18.19 18.67 1.09
CA SER A 198 -18.96 18.91 2.30
C SER A 198 -19.50 17.59 2.90
N GLU A 199 -19.92 17.63 4.16
CA GLU A 199 -20.49 16.46 4.83
C GLU A 199 -21.77 15.96 4.13
N GLU A 200 -22.61 16.89 3.65
CA GLU A 200 -23.86 16.60 2.97
C GLU A 200 -23.64 15.92 1.62
N GLU A 201 -22.49 16.19 0.97
CA GLU A 201 -22.15 15.63 -0.34
C GLU A 201 -21.48 14.24 -0.26
N LYS A 202 -20.99 13.83 0.93
CA LYS A 202 -20.33 12.53 1.12
C LYS A 202 -21.17 11.34 0.62
N PRO A 203 -22.49 11.25 0.88
CA PRO A 203 -23.31 10.15 0.34
C PRO A 203 -23.34 10.13 -1.19
N VAL A 204 -23.42 11.31 -1.83
CA VAL A 204 -23.40 11.43 -3.30
C VAL A 204 -22.05 10.97 -3.83
N MET A 205 -20.95 11.42 -3.23
CA MET A 205 -19.60 11.03 -3.66
C MET A 205 -19.32 9.54 -3.45
N LYS A 206 -19.80 8.95 -2.35
CA LYS A 206 -19.73 7.50 -2.12
C LYS A 206 -20.42 6.72 -3.25
N LYS A 207 -21.59 7.19 -3.69
CA LYS A 207 -22.30 6.57 -4.82
C LYS A 207 -21.50 6.71 -6.11
N LEU A 208 -21.00 7.92 -6.42
CA LEU A 208 -20.20 8.16 -7.62
C LEU A 208 -18.95 7.27 -7.67
N LEU A 209 -18.23 7.14 -6.57
CA LEU A 209 -17.08 6.23 -6.45
C LEU A 209 -17.50 4.77 -6.62
N SER A 210 -18.58 4.37 -5.97
CA SER A 210 -19.11 3.01 -6.06
C SER A 210 -19.50 2.63 -7.49
N ASP A 211 -20.08 3.55 -8.24
CA ASP A 211 -20.47 3.35 -9.63
C ASP A 211 -19.25 3.36 -10.55
N PHE A 212 -18.28 4.26 -10.28
CA PHE A 212 -17.05 4.38 -11.04
C PHE A 212 -16.13 3.16 -10.94
N TYR A 213 -16.02 2.59 -9.73
CA TYR A 213 -15.18 1.42 -9.43
C TYR A 213 -15.98 0.11 -9.37
N ARG A 214 -17.19 0.07 -9.96
CA ARG A 214 -18.06 -1.12 -9.93
C ARG A 214 -17.37 -2.38 -10.40
N ASP A 215 -16.60 -2.26 -11.48
CA ASP A 215 -15.92 -3.37 -12.15
C ASP A 215 -14.42 -3.47 -11.75
N TYR A 216 -14.05 -2.97 -10.56
CA TYR A 216 -12.71 -3.11 -10.01
C TYR A 216 -12.72 -4.10 -8.84
N SER A 217 -11.74 -5.00 -8.81
CA SER A 217 -11.45 -5.79 -7.62
C SER A 217 -10.81 -4.91 -6.52
N PHE A 218 -10.94 -5.30 -5.27
CA PHE A 218 -10.34 -4.65 -4.08
C PHE A 218 -10.74 -3.19 -3.83
N PHE A 219 -11.75 -2.67 -4.52
CA PHE A 219 -12.17 -1.29 -4.28
C PHE A 219 -12.63 -1.07 -2.83
N THR A 220 -12.11 -0.03 -2.22
CA THR A 220 -12.53 0.49 -0.92
C THR A 220 -12.48 2.01 -0.91
N ALA A 221 -13.46 2.62 -0.27
CA ALA A 221 -13.48 4.05 -0.01
C ALA A 221 -13.48 4.34 1.51
N GLU A 222 -13.05 3.35 2.30
CA GLU A 222 -13.11 3.40 3.77
C GLU A 222 -12.44 4.65 4.34
N HIS A 223 -11.23 4.95 3.86
CA HIS A 223 -10.44 6.10 4.33
C HIS A 223 -10.55 7.34 3.43
N ALA A 224 -11.38 7.29 2.38
CA ALA A 224 -11.45 8.36 1.39
C ALA A 224 -11.99 9.68 1.96
N PHE A 225 -12.84 9.60 2.99
CA PHE A 225 -13.51 10.76 3.57
C PHE A 225 -13.01 11.14 4.96
N ASP A 226 -11.95 10.46 5.43
CA ASP A 226 -11.37 10.74 6.74
C ASP A 226 -10.66 12.10 6.74
N LYS A 227 -10.69 12.77 7.90
CA LYS A 227 -9.96 14.01 8.15
C LYS A 227 -10.24 15.13 7.13
N ASN A 228 -11.42 15.12 6.47
CA ASN A 228 -11.85 16.14 5.51
C ASN A 228 -10.79 16.43 4.40
N ARG A 229 -10.27 15.36 3.79
CA ARG A 229 -9.20 15.40 2.77
C ARG A 229 -9.68 15.08 1.36
N TYR A 230 -10.98 15.05 1.12
CA TYR A 230 -11.53 14.79 -0.20
C TYR A 230 -11.81 16.10 -0.93
N TYR A 231 -11.18 16.27 -2.09
CA TYR A 231 -11.31 17.44 -2.96
C TYR A 231 -12.20 17.10 -4.16
N VAL A 232 -13.06 18.01 -4.54
CA VAL A 232 -13.95 17.86 -5.70
C VAL A 232 -13.85 19.07 -6.60
N MET A 233 -13.89 18.81 -7.90
CA MET A 233 -14.05 19.85 -8.92
C MET A 233 -15.48 19.83 -9.44
N ARG A 234 -16.08 21.00 -9.58
CA ARG A 234 -17.47 21.15 -10.01
C ARG A 234 -17.57 21.92 -11.32
N GLU A 235 -18.62 21.60 -12.06
CA GLU A 235 -19.10 22.35 -13.22
C GLU A 235 -20.59 22.68 -12.95
N GLY A 236 -20.89 23.96 -12.62
CA GLY A 236 -22.15 24.29 -11.95
C GLY A 236 -22.29 23.59 -10.61
N ASN A 237 -23.39 22.88 -10.41
CA ASN A 237 -23.66 22.12 -9.18
C ASN A 237 -23.21 20.65 -9.26
N GLU A 238 -22.65 20.21 -10.39
CA GLU A 238 -22.29 18.82 -10.58
C GLU A 238 -20.81 18.55 -10.23
N ILE A 239 -20.55 17.49 -9.50
CA ILE A 239 -19.19 16.98 -9.26
C ILE A 239 -18.72 16.26 -10.54
N ILE A 240 -17.67 16.79 -11.18
CA ILE A 240 -17.09 16.22 -12.40
C ILE A 240 -15.80 15.47 -12.14
N ALA A 241 -15.12 15.74 -11.03
CA ALA A 241 -13.93 14.99 -10.60
C ALA A 241 -13.77 15.08 -9.09
N GLY A 242 -13.06 14.10 -8.51
CA GLY A 242 -12.80 14.05 -7.08
C GLY A 242 -11.51 13.26 -6.77
N VAL A 243 -10.87 13.59 -5.65
CA VAL A 243 -9.67 12.90 -5.16
C VAL A 243 -9.53 13.05 -3.65
N CYS A 244 -9.17 11.98 -2.97
CA CYS A 244 -8.67 12.03 -1.61
C CYS A 244 -7.17 12.36 -1.66
N ALA A 245 -6.73 13.36 -0.88
CA ALA A 245 -5.34 13.83 -0.85
C ALA A 245 -4.75 13.62 0.56
N ILE A 246 -3.96 12.56 0.72
CA ILE A 246 -3.43 12.15 2.02
C ILE A 246 -1.96 12.57 2.13
N PRO A 247 -1.58 13.44 3.08
CA PRO A 247 -0.17 13.80 3.33
C PRO A 247 0.65 12.59 3.72
N SER A 248 1.82 12.43 3.11
CA SER A 248 2.77 11.38 3.43
C SER A 248 4.21 11.84 3.23
N ALA A 249 5.16 11.12 3.80
CA ALA A 249 6.58 11.39 3.64
C ALA A 249 7.42 10.11 3.66
N TYR A 250 8.44 10.06 2.78
CA TYR A 250 9.48 9.05 2.78
C TYR A 250 10.85 9.67 3.07
N LYS A 251 11.67 8.96 3.81
CA LYS A 251 13.12 9.12 3.74
C LYS A 251 13.66 8.17 2.69
N ILE A 252 14.30 8.70 1.63
CA ILE A 252 14.79 7.91 0.52
C ILE A 252 16.29 7.69 0.66
N TYR A 253 16.70 6.44 0.66
CA TYR A 253 18.11 6.04 0.80
C TYR A 253 18.78 5.79 -0.55
N ASN A 254 18.02 5.31 -1.54
CA ASN A 254 18.55 5.03 -2.86
C ASN A 254 17.43 5.02 -3.91
N ILE A 255 17.75 5.56 -5.09
CA ILE A 255 16.98 5.39 -6.33
C ILE A 255 17.96 4.88 -7.39
N PRO A 256 17.70 3.73 -8.04
CA PRO A 256 18.64 3.16 -8.99
C PRO A 256 18.68 3.92 -10.33
N GLY A 257 19.78 3.74 -11.06
CA GLY A 257 19.96 4.29 -12.39
C GLY A 257 20.44 5.75 -12.43
N VAL A 258 20.72 6.24 -13.64
CA VAL A 258 21.29 7.58 -13.86
C VAL A 258 20.36 8.68 -13.33
N TRP A 259 19.07 8.59 -13.62
CA TRP A 259 18.09 9.54 -13.10
C TRP A 259 17.97 9.49 -11.58
N GLY A 260 18.09 8.29 -10.98
CA GLY A 260 18.14 8.14 -9.53
C GLY A 260 19.35 8.86 -8.94
N TRP A 261 20.53 8.74 -9.55
CA TRP A 261 21.71 9.49 -9.13
C TRP A 261 21.50 11.01 -9.22
N VAL A 262 20.91 11.50 -10.32
CA VAL A 262 20.58 12.92 -10.47
C VAL A 262 19.61 13.38 -9.37
N MET A 263 18.55 12.62 -9.11
CA MET A 263 17.57 12.92 -8.07
C MET A 263 18.21 12.93 -6.67
N MET A 264 19.12 12.00 -6.38
CA MET A 264 19.72 11.85 -5.05
C MET A 264 20.85 12.83 -4.78
N LYS A 265 21.61 13.25 -5.80
CA LYS A 265 22.86 14.02 -5.63
C LYS A 265 22.80 15.42 -6.23
N VAL A 266 22.11 15.62 -7.35
CA VAL A 266 22.10 16.91 -8.07
C VAL A 266 20.91 17.78 -7.67
N LEU A 267 19.70 17.21 -7.68
CA LEU A 267 18.48 18.00 -7.43
C LEU A 267 18.42 18.61 -6.01
N PRO A 268 18.85 17.92 -4.93
CA PRO A 268 18.82 18.48 -3.59
C PRO A 268 19.75 19.71 -3.41
N GLY A 269 20.78 19.82 -4.23
CA GLY A 269 21.69 20.99 -4.23
C GLY A 269 21.08 22.25 -4.83
N THR A 270 19.91 22.18 -5.47
CA THR A 270 19.25 23.31 -6.08
C THR A 270 17.98 23.70 -5.33
N PRO A 271 17.85 24.92 -4.81
CA PRO A 271 16.68 25.32 -3.98
C PRO A 271 15.33 25.11 -4.69
N PHE A 272 15.34 25.26 -6.01
CA PHE A 272 14.14 25.13 -6.83
C PHE A 272 13.64 23.67 -6.92
N PHE A 273 14.54 22.70 -7.19
CA PHE A 273 14.16 21.30 -7.28
C PHE A 273 13.95 20.64 -5.93
N LYS A 274 14.59 21.14 -4.86
CA LYS A 274 14.37 20.67 -3.49
C LYS A 274 12.90 20.72 -3.09
N ARG A 275 12.11 21.64 -3.66
CA ARG A 275 10.67 21.74 -3.42
C ARG A 275 9.89 20.54 -3.97
N LEU A 276 10.37 19.93 -5.09
CA LEU A 276 9.74 18.75 -5.68
C LEU A 276 10.22 17.45 -5.05
N PHE A 277 11.51 17.42 -4.68
CA PHE A 277 12.15 16.20 -4.24
C PHE A 277 13.29 16.50 -3.27
N SER A 278 13.20 15.95 -2.05
CA SER A 278 14.25 15.96 -1.04
C SER A 278 14.41 14.54 -0.48
N PRO A 279 15.56 13.86 -0.68
CA PRO A 279 15.73 12.49 -0.20
C PRO A 279 15.59 12.31 1.31
N GLU A 280 16.02 13.30 2.10
CA GLU A 280 15.93 13.25 3.57
C GLU A 280 14.49 13.29 4.07
N GLU A 281 13.63 14.04 3.37
CA GLU A 281 12.21 14.16 3.65
C GLU A 281 11.46 14.41 2.33
N PHE A 282 11.14 13.35 1.61
CA PHE A 282 10.33 13.44 0.40
C PHE A 282 8.85 13.52 0.78
N ARG A 283 8.34 14.73 0.87
CA ARG A 283 6.94 15.03 1.19
C ARG A 283 6.08 15.00 -0.07
N TYR A 284 4.96 14.30 -0.01
CA TYR A 284 4.03 14.19 -1.13
C TYR A 284 2.59 13.96 -0.64
N LEU A 285 1.63 14.22 -1.50
CA LEU A 285 0.25 13.78 -1.32
C LEU A 285 0.05 12.42 -1.96
N VAL A 286 -0.61 11.53 -1.27
CA VAL A 286 -1.18 10.34 -1.88
C VAL A 286 -2.52 10.72 -2.48
N PHE A 287 -2.68 10.54 -3.78
CA PHE A 287 -3.95 10.67 -4.47
C PHE A 287 -4.65 9.33 -4.52
N ASP A 288 -5.75 9.22 -3.77
CA ASP A 288 -6.54 8.01 -3.63
C ASP A 288 -8.01 8.27 -3.98
N ALA A 289 -8.79 7.23 -4.21
CA ALA A 289 -10.21 7.32 -4.55
C ALA A 289 -10.50 8.37 -5.64
N ILE A 290 -9.74 8.31 -6.72
CA ILE A 290 -9.84 9.25 -7.85
C ILE A 290 -11.14 8.99 -8.60
N TYR A 291 -11.97 10.00 -8.70
CA TYR A 291 -13.17 10.00 -9.52
C TYR A 291 -13.02 10.98 -10.69
N CYS A 292 -13.48 10.58 -11.85
CA CYS A 292 -13.60 11.49 -12.99
C CYS A 292 -14.78 11.10 -13.87
N ARG A 293 -15.64 12.08 -14.17
CA ARG A 293 -16.70 11.91 -15.14
C ARG A 293 -16.11 11.59 -16.51
N LYS A 294 -16.66 10.61 -17.21
CA LYS A 294 -16.22 10.21 -18.55
C LYS A 294 -16.13 11.42 -19.50
N GLY A 295 -14.98 11.58 -20.16
CA GLY A 295 -14.68 12.69 -21.06
C GLY A 295 -14.18 13.97 -20.38
N LYS A 296 -14.10 14.01 -19.05
CA LYS A 296 -13.57 15.15 -18.28
C LYS A 296 -12.16 14.90 -17.71
N GLU A 297 -11.46 13.86 -18.14
CA GLU A 297 -10.19 13.41 -17.53
C GLU A 297 -9.10 14.50 -17.52
N LYS A 298 -9.13 15.44 -18.47
CA LYS A 298 -8.19 16.58 -18.52
C LYS A 298 -8.26 17.48 -17.27
N VAL A 299 -9.40 17.52 -16.59
CA VAL A 299 -9.56 18.36 -15.40
C VAL A 299 -8.80 17.84 -14.18
N LEU A 300 -8.41 16.53 -14.18
CA LEU A 300 -7.67 15.92 -13.09
C LEU A 300 -6.33 16.65 -12.81
N ALA A 301 -5.67 17.19 -13.84
CA ALA A 301 -4.45 17.98 -13.62
C ALA A 301 -4.69 19.20 -12.71
N GLY A 302 -5.78 19.94 -12.96
CA GLY A 302 -6.18 21.10 -12.15
C GLY A 302 -6.64 20.69 -10.74
N LEU A 303 -7.33 19.56 -10.61
CA LEU A 303 -7.73 19.01 -9.32
C LEU A 303 -6.53 18.65 -8.46
N PHE A 304 -5.56 17.89 -9.01
CA PHE A 304 -4.33 17.49 -8.32
C PHE A 304 -3.48 18.71 -7.93
N GLU A 305 -3.37 19.66 -8.85
CA GLU A 305 -2.61 20.90 -8.62
C GLU A 305 -3.23 21.71 -7.48
N THR A 306 -4.57 21.83 -7.46
CA THR A 306 -5.28 22.54 -6.40
C THR A 306 -5.14 21.85 -5.05
N ALA A 307 -5.26 20.51 -5.00
CA ALA A 307 -5.05 19.76 -3.77
C ALA A 307 -3.62 19.99 -3.24
N CYS A 308 -2.61 19.97 -4.13
CA CYS A 308 -1.24 20.31 -3.75
C CYS A 308 -1.11 21.74 -3.21
N ALA A 309 -1.72 22.73 -3.88
CA ALA A 309 -1.65 24.13 -3.45
C ALA A 309 -2.32 24.33 -2.10
N MET A 310 -3.47 23.73 -1.86
CA MET A 310 -4.23 23.87 -0.61
C MET A 310 -3.59 23.18 0.59
N GLU A 311 -2.89 22.07 0.35
CA GLU A 311 -2.20 21.30 1.42
C GLU A 311 -0.71 21.69 1.55
N GLY A 312 -0.18 22.60 0.73
CA GLY A 312 1.22 23.05 0.82
C GLY A 312 2.23 22.02 0.31
N PHE A 313 1.86 21.24 -0.71
CA PHE A 313 2.69 20.22 -1.34
C PHE A 313 2.99 20.59 -2.80
N ASN A 314 4.12 20.07 -3.31
CA ASN A 314 4.52 20.24 -4.70
C ASN A 314 4.40 18.95 -5.53
N THR A 315 4.19 17.83 -4.84
CA THR A 315 4.21 16.48 -5.42
C THR A 315 3.05 15.66 -4.90
N GLY A 316 2.48 14.84 -5.78
CA GLY A 316 1.50 13.82 -5.45
C GLY A 316 1.82 12.49 -6.13
N LEU A 317 1.53 11.38 -5.49
CA LEU A 317 1.69 10.03 -6.02
C LEU A 317 0.34 9.32 -6.07
N THR A 318 0.15 8.47 -7.07
CA THR A 318 -0.96 7.52 -7.16
C THR A 318 -0.49 6.20 -7.76
N TRP A 319 -1.15 5.12 -7.40
CA TRP A 319 -0.86 3.77 -7.88
C TRP A 319 -2.09 3.26 -8.61
N LEU A 320 -1.92 2.86 -9.87
CA LEU A 320 -3.02 2.44 -10.72
C LEU A 320 -2.67 1.14 -11.43
N ASP A 321 -3.64 0.25 -11.51
CA ASP A 321 -3.56 -0.95 -12.35
C ASP A 321 -3.20 -0.55 -13.78
N ASP A 322 -2.16 -1.14 -14.33
CA ASP A 322 -1.55 -0.77 -15.62
C ASP A 322 -2.42 -1.11 -16.85
N ARG A 323 -3.49 -1.89 -16.65
CA ARG A 323 -4.51 -2.19 -17.67
C ARG A 323 -5.83 -1.49 -17.41
N SER A 324 -5.90 -0.59 -16.42
CA SER A 324 -7.13 0.16 -16.15
C SER A 324 -7.32 1.32 -17.11
N THR A 325 -8.58 1.56 -17.49
CA THR A 325 -8.93 2.74 -18.31
C THR A 325 -8.52 4.05 -17.63
N LEU A 326 -8.56 4.11 -16.29
CA LEU A 326 -8.14 5.29 -15.54
C LEU A 326 -6.64 5.56 -15.72
N TYR A 327 -5.80 4.51 -15.65
CA TYR A 327 -4.37 4.63 -15.91
C TYR A 327 -4.08 5.17 -17.31
N ASP A 328 -4.69 4.58 -18.34
CA ASP A 328 -4.50 5.01 -19.72
C ASP A 328 -4.89 6.47 -19.92
N LYS A 329 -6.01 6.90 -19.36
CA LYS A 329 -6.50 8.27 -19.43
C LYS A 329 -5.57 9.25 -18.71
N ILE A 330 -5.16 8.93 -17.48
CA ILE A 330 -4.24 9.81 -16.75
C ILE A 330 -2.91 9.93 -17.49
N ARG A 331 -2.36 8.82 -17.97
CA ARG A 331 -1.08 8.82 -18.69
C ARG A 331 -1.13 9.64 -19.98
N THR A 332 -2.24 9.58 -20.71
CA THR A 332 -2.35 10.19 -22.06
C THR A 332 -2.80 11.65 -22.05
N VAL A 333 -3.72 12.02 -21.15
CA VAL A 333 -4.33 13.35 -21.21
C VAL A 333 -4.01 14.26 -20.02
N VAL A 334 -3.51 13.71 -18.91
CA VAL A 334 -3.19 14.50 -17.70
C VAL A 334 -1.72 14.92 -17.74
N LYS A 335 -1.48 16.22 -17.60
CA LYS A 335 -0.10 16.77 -17.51
C LYS A 335 0.46 16.51 -16.12
N MET A 336 1.15 15.38 -15.92
CA MET A 336 1.68 14.96 -14.62
C MET A 336 2.87 15.80 -14.12
N GLY A 337 3.70 16.35 -15.00
CA GLY A 337 4.84 17.18 -14.62
C GLY A 337 6.20 16.47 -14.75
N ALA A 338 7.27 17.15 -14.30
CA ALA A 338 8.64 16.70 -14.51
C ALA A 338 8.98 15.40 -13.77
N LEU A 339 8.53 15.28 -12.54
CA LEU A 339 8.88 14.14 -11.68
C LEU A 339 8.39 12.80 -12.26
N ASN A 340 7.23 12.78 -12.92
CA ASN A 340 6.71 11.56 -13.55
C ASN A 340 7.63 11.01 -14.65
N ARG A 341 8.35 11.89 -15.36
CA ARG A 341 9.31 11.47 -16.40
C ARG A 341 10.62 10.95 -15.83
N MET A 342 10.96 11.39 -14.62
CA MET A 342 12.18 11.01 -13.91
C MET A 342 11.99 9.74 -13.08
N LEU A 343 10.78 9.49 -12.59
CA LEU A 343 10.41 8.28 -11.86
C LEU A 343 10.28 7.12 -12.84
N ASN A 344 11.37 6.38 -13.03
CA ASN A 344 11.34 5.09 -13.73
C ASN A 344 10.91 3.99 -12.74
N ALA A 345 9.69 4.14 -12.18
CA ALA A 345 9.17 3.21 -11.19
C ALA A 345 8.98 1.82 -11.82
N LYS A 346 9.48 0.80 -11.13
CA LYS A 346 9.22 -0.59 -11.50
C LYS A 346 7.78 -0.93 -11.14
N PRO A 347 7.14 -1.86 -11.89
CA PRO A 347 5.79 -2.31 -11.55
C PRO A 347 5.71 -2.89 -10.14
N GLY A 348 4.62 -2.60 -9.47
CA GLY A 348 4.17 -3.38 -8.33
C GLY A 348 3.25 -4.50 -8.81
N LEU A 349 3.22 -5.60 -8.08
CA LEU A 349 2.45 -6.80 -8.39
C LEU A 349 1.42 -7.03 -7.29
N VAL A 350 0.22 -7.41 -7.68
CA VAL A 350 -0.85 -7.84 -6.78
C VAL A 350 -0.85 -9.36 -6.72
N TYR A 351 -0.57 -9.89 -5.54
CA TYR A 351 -0.68 -11.31 -5.26
C TYR A 351 -1.87 -11.56 -4.35
N SER A 352 -2.67 -12.58 -4.63
CA SER A 352 -3.84 -12.90 -3.82
C SER A 352 -3.95 -14.39 -3.55
N LYS A 353 -4.50 -14.71 -2.39
CA LYS A 353 -4.91 -16.04 -2.01
C LYS A 353 -6.41 -16.05 -1.76
N PHE A 354 -7.10 -16.88 -2.51
CA PHE A 354 -8.54 -17.08 -2.42
C PHE A 354 -8.86 -18.23 -1.47
N ILE A 355 -9.74 -17.99 -0.51
CA ILE A 355 -10.13 -18.95 0.52
C ILE A 355 -11.62 -19.21 0.38
N ASN A 356 -12.00 -20.45 0.14
CA ASN A 356 -13.39 -20.91 -0.03
C ASN A 356 -14.15 -20.23 -1.20
N LEU A 357 -13.46 -19.65 -2.18
CA LEU A 357 -14.07 -19.15 -3.41
C LEU A 357 -14.12 -20.27 -4.45
N SER A 358 -15.18 -20.30 -5.28
CA SER A 358 -15.24 -21.16 -6.45
C SER A 358 -14.27 -20.67 -7.54
N ASP A 359 -13.98 -21.51 -8.54
CA ASP A 359 -13.09 -21.12 -9.63
C ASP A 359 -13.70 -19.97 -10.46
N GLU A 360 -15.01 -19.97 -10.70
CA GLU A 360 -15.70 -18.85 -11.37
C GLU A 360 -15.58 -17.52 -10.61
N GLU A 361 -15.57 -17.57 -9.27
CA GLU A 361 -15.39 -16.38 -8.44
C GLU A 361 -13.95 -15.87 -8.51
N LYS A 362 -12.96 -16.77 -8.55
CA LYS A 362 -11.54 -16.42 -8.69
C LYS A 362 -11.26 -15.81 -10.06
N ASP A 363 -11.79 -16.42 -11.14
CA ASP A 363 -11.56 -15.99 -12.52
C ASP A 363 -11.94 -14.53 -12.73
N ARG A 364 -13.00 -14.04 -12.09
CA ARG A 364 -13.40 -12.64 -12.17
C ARG A 364 -12.31 -11.67 -11.72
N PHE A 365 -11.43 -12.05 -10.80
CA PHE A 365 -10.34 -11.20 -10.32
C PHE A 365 -9.20 -11.05 -11.34
N TYR A 366 -9.07 -11.98 -12.27
CA TYR A 366 -8.08 -11.90 -13.35
C TYR A 366 -8.57 -11.05 -14.53
N ASP A 367 -9.88 -10.92 -14.71
CA ASP A 367 -10.50 -10.22 -15.85
C ASP A 367 -10.69 -8.72 -15.61
N VAL A 368 -10.79 -8.29 -14.35
CA VAL A 368 -11.07 -6.89 -13.98
C VAL A 368 -9.82 -6.17 -13.49
N PRO A 369 -9.74 -4.83 -13.61
CA PRO A 369 -8.65 -4.07 -13.01
C PRO A 369 -8.71 -4.14 -11.48
N ALA A 370 -7.54 -4.11 -10.84
CA ALA A 370 -7.42 -4.00 -9.40
C ALA A 370 -7.42 -2.54 -8.96
N TYR A 371 -8.21 -2.22 -7.94
CA TYR A 371 -8.07 -0.96 -7.24
C TYR A 371 -6.88 -1.03 -6.29
N ILE A 372 -5.96 -0.11 -6.45
CA ILE A 372 -4.76 0.00 -5.63
C ILE A 372 -4.96 1.18 -4.69
N SER A 373 -5.32 0.91 -3.45
CA SER A 373 -5.55 1.96 -2.47
C SER A 373 -4.25 2.71 -2.17
N GLY A 374 -4.24 3.99 -2.42
CA GLY A 374 -3.12 4.86 -2.09
C GLY A 374 -2.85 4.92 -0.58
N PHE A 375 -3.90 4.78 0.23
CA PHE A 375 -3.77 4.70 1.68
C PHE A 375 -2.80 3.58 2.12
N ASP A 376 -2.71 2.50 1.37
CA ASP A 376 -1.81 1.38 1.67
C ASP A 376 -0.32 1.71 1.42
N PHE A 377 -0.01 2.84 0.78
CA PHE A 377 1.35 3.32 0.52
C PHE A 377 1.69 4.60 1.30
N SER A 378 0.79 5.06 2.14
CA SER A 378 0.99 6.27 2.95
C SER A 378 1.55 5.98 4.34
#